data_d16bbf542ee177505885390596bf6776
#
_entry.id   d16bbf542ee177505885390596bf6776
#
_cell.length_a   1.000
_cell.length_b   1.000
_cell.length_c   1.000
_cell.angle_alpha   90.00
_cell.angle_beta   90.00
_cell.angle_gamma   90.00
#
_symmetry.space_group_name_H-M   'P 1'
#
loop_
_entity.id
_entity.type
_entity.pdbx_description
1 polymer ?
#
loop_
_entity_poly.entity_id
_entity_poly.type
_entity_poly.pdbx_seq_one_letter_code
_entity_poly.pdbx_strand_id
1 'polypeptide(L)'
;MKNRNIRIVLDSGSSHTIINHDIAKFLQGKMVSKENIIIENMHGEEHYDAHKCEFILPQNTKLSAYSVNTQLCPIEMDQTLINKFWPNLEENIMHDVMKNTFNGPADILIGVDNYWKLELTNILPHNSHRFGVMKTKYGWTLAGNLSDDDKFMGQKMGYYRISINLSKIGVLETQLKKLFNRDEEVENESRYSYEEEYAVNLFNKSVKQLSDGQYVVNPLFKKEAVKLKNNYYLALIRFNSLRKSLKRHPDRFSLYNNALKDMLIDQTIEEVIEETCVTKSMDKYFYFLPHSAVIKMDRVTTKIRVVFDASAKNSEGHSLNDQLLEGPRLQLDIVELLIRMRLKKIVILADVAKMFYSILIDEDYRDYFRFLWNFSEEDTPKIFRFRKLLMGSKSSPFLAIATVHFHLSKIAKEQPEKREICQMIKDSLYVDDFIAGADEVDEAILLRKNVTQIFLEMKMAIRKWATNSHELLETIPEDDRYPFEPIDGSSKHSNLTFVEQQDHFGVITKDTKCLGMSWDPKEDKLHYRSYENLKE
;
A
#
# COMPACT_ATOMS: atom_id res chain seq x y z
N MET A 1 43.90 -25.88 14.52
CA MET A 1 42.59 -25.59 13.94
C MET A 1 42.82 -24.74 12.70
N LYS A 2 42.25 -25.09 11.54
CA LYS A 2 42.39 -24.24 10.34
C LYS A 2 41.54 -22.99 10.57
N ASN A 3 42.17 -21.81 10.51
CA ASN A 3 41.44 -20.53 10.50
C ASN A 3 40.54 -20.50 9.25
N ARG A 4 39.26 -20.36 9.44
CA ARG A 4 38.28 -20.18 8.36
C ARG A 4 37.55 -18.86 8.57
N ASN A 5 37.55 -18.02 7.56
CA ASN A 5 36.73 -16.83 7.58
C ASN A 5 35.24 -17.23 7.36
N ILE A 6 34.38 -16.79 8.24
CA ILE A 6 32.94 -17.05 8.17
C ILE A 6 32.27 -15.80 7.59
N ARG A 7 31.50 -15.96 6.53
CA ARG A 7 30.81 -14.89 5.81
C ARG A 7 29.41 -14.75 6.35
N ILE A 8 29.16 -13.63 7.00
CA ILE A 8 27.89 -13.35 7.67
C ILE A 8 27.16 -12.24 6.93
N VAL A 9 25.89 -12.45 6.66
CA VAL A 9 24.97 -11.46 6.10
C VAL A 9 23.95 -11.10 7.15
N LEU A 10 23.69 -9.81 7.30
CA LEU A 10 22.64 -9.28 8.16
C LEU A 10 21.39 -9.05 7.31
N ASP A 11 20.35 -9.83 7.54
CA ASP A 11 19.08 -9.74 6.81
C ASP A 11 17.94 -9.41 7.75
N SER A 12 17.57 -8.14 7.78
CA SER A 12 16.41 -7.67 8.57
C SER A 12 15.07 -8.04 7.96
N GLY A 13 15.04 -8.53 6.71
CA GLY A 13 13.85 -9.06 6.06
C GLY A 13 13.55 -10.51 6.44
N SER A 14 14.56 -11.24 6.92
CA SER A 14 14.37 -12.62 7.39
C SER A 14 13.89 -12.66 8.84
N SER A 15 12.82 -13.41 9.11
CA SER A 15 12.32 -13.63 10.47
C SER A 15 13.25 -14.50 11.32
N HIS A 16 14.03 -15.37 10.68
CA HIS A 16 14.87 -16.35 11.34
C HIS A 16 16.29 -16.36 10.77
N THR A 17 17.24 -16.70 11.62
CA THR A 17 18.63 -16.91 11.25
C THR A 17 18.81 -18.28 10.59
N ILE A 18 19.52 -18.29 9.46
CA ILE A 18 19.81 -19.50 8.68
C ILE A 18 21.32 -19.68 8.60
N ILE A 19 21.79 -20.91 8.74
CA ILE A 19 23.21 -21.28 8.67
C ILE A 19 23.41 -22.46 7.71
N ASN A 20 24.46 -22.41 6.91
CA ASN A 20 24.86 -23.57 6.12
C ASN A 20 25.25 -24.74 7.04
N HIS A 21 24.84 -25.96 6.70
CA HIS A 21 25.02 -27.16 7.53
C HIS A 21 26.49 -27.46 7.86
N ASP A 22 27.37 -27.29 6.89
CA ASP A 22 28.80 -27.54 7.10
C ASP A 22 29.44 -26.49 8.03
N ILE A 23 28.95 -25.26 7.99
CA ILE A 23 29.35 -24.21 8.90
C ILE A 23 28.86 -24.45 10.32
N ALA A 24 27.60 -24.91 10.45
CA ALA A 24 27.05 -25.29 11.75
C ALA A 24 27.90 -26.41 12.41
N LYS A 25 28.29 -27.41 11.63
CA LYS A 25 29.21 -28.47 12.10
C LYS A 25 30.61 -27.92 12.45
N PHE A 26 31.16 -27.04 11.61
CA PHE A 26 32.44 -26.39 11.85
C PHE A 26 32.47 -25.61 13.16
N LEU A 27 31.36 -24.91 13.46
CA LEU A 27 31.17 -24.15 14.70
C LEU A 27 30.78 -25.03 15.90
N GLN A 28 30.80 -26.35 15.73
CA GLN A 28 30.34 -27.32 16.74
C GLN A 28 28.95 -27.01 17.29
N GLY A 29 28.03 -26.57 16.41
CA GLY A 29 26.67 -26.24 16.76
C GLY A 29 25.92 -27.44 17.35
N LYS A 30 25.27 -27.21 18.51
CA LYS A 30 24.41 -28.20 19.16
C LYS A 30 23.08 -28.29 18.41
N MET A 31 22.81 -29.44 17.79
CA MET A 31 21.51 -29.70 17.16
C MET A 31 20.44 -29.91 18.23
N VAL A 32 19.33 -29.16 18.14
CA VAL A 32 18.24 -29.15 19.14
C VAL A 32 17.05 -29.96 18.66
N SER A 33 16.58 -29.71 17.44
CA SER A 33 15.43 -30.38 16.83
C SER A 33 15.60 -30.50 15.33
N LYS A 34 14.84 -31.44 14.71
CA LYS A 34 14.67 -31.52 13.26
C LYS A 34 13.29 -30.93 12.93
N GLU A 35 13.24 -29.97 12.01
CA GLU A 35 12.04 -29.25 11.64
C GLU A 35 11.99 -29.09 10.11
N ASN A 36 10.77 -29.13 9.56
CA ASN A 36 10.55 -28.74 8.17
C ASN A 36 10.25 -27.24 8.16
N ILE A 37 11.07 -26.50 7.45
CA ILE A 37 10.88 -25.06 7.33
C ILE A 37 10.53 -24.70 5.88
N ILE A 38 9.75 -23.65 5.72
CA ILE A 38 9.42 -23.06 4.43
C ILE A 38 10.19 -21.74 4.37
N ILE A 39 11.01 -21.58 3.35
CA ILE A 39 11.68 -20.31 3.05
C ILE A 39 10.96 -19.71 1.86
N GLU A 40 10.24 -18.63 2.11
CA GLU A 40 9.61 -17.83 1.08
C GLU A 40 10.63 -16.81 0.55
N ASN A 41 10.91 -16.86 -0.73
CA ASN A 41 11.77 -15.93 -1.43
C ASN A 41 11.04 -15.31 -2.63
N MET A 42 11.68 -14.39 -3.35
CA MET A 42 11.07 -13.72 -4.51
C MET A 42 10.75 -14.65 -5.69
N HIS A 43 11.21 -15.90 -5.65
CA HIS A 43 10.98 -16.91 -6.68
C HIS A 43 9.92 -17.94 -6.27
N GLY A 44 9.39 -17.84 -5.07
CA GLY A 44 8.38 -18.75 -4.50
C GLY A 44 8.75 -19.30 -3.14
N GLU A 45 8.01 -20.31 -2.72
CA GLU A 45 8.22 -21.05 -1.48
C GLU A 45 9.10 -22.26 -1.74
N GLU A 46 10.13 -22.44 -0.93
CA GLU A 46 11.01 -23.60 -0.94
C GLU A 46 10.95 -24.32 0.41
N HIS A 47 10.76 -25.63 0.38
CA HIS A 47 10.67 -26.47 1.57
C HIS A 47 12.04 -27.10 1.90
N TYR A 48 12.48 -26.95 3.13
CA TYR A 48 13.74 -27.48 3.60
C TYR A 48 13.59 -28.35 4.84
N ASP A 49 14.24 -29.53 4.83
CA ASP A 49 14.51 -30.29 6.03
C ASP A 49 15.67 -29.62 6.77
N ALA A 50 15.36 -28.91 7.84
CA ALA A 50 16.34 -28.15 8.61
C ALA A 50 16.54 -28.73 10.02
N HIS A 51 17.67 -28.41 10.61
CA HIS A 51 17.92 -28.68 12.02
C HIS A 51 18.06 -27.36 12.76
N LYS A 52 17.22 -27.13 13.76
CA LYS A 52 17.45 -26.04 14.68
C LYS A 52 18.72 -26.30 15.47
N CYS A 53 19.66 -25.38 15.44
CA CYS A 53 20.94 -25.51 16.10
C CYS A 53 21.32 -24.27 16.89
N GLU A 54 22.06 -24.47 17.98
CA GLU A 54 22.65 -23.40 18.79
C GLU A 54 24.16 -23.45 18.63
N PHE A 55 24.78 -22.31 18.40
CA PHE A 55 26.24 -22.18 18.22
C PHE A 55 26.75 -20.87 18.82
N ILE A 56 28.06 -20.76 18.92
CA ILE A 56 28.73 -19.60 19.51
C ILE A 56 29.67 -19.02 18.47
N LEU A 57 29.49 -17.76 18.13
CA LEU A 57 30.46 -16.97 17.36
C LEU A 57 31.54 -16.39 18.27
N PRO A 58 32.66 -15.88 17.72
CA PRO A 58 33.66 -15.16 18.49
C PRO A 58 33.03 -14.11 19.43
N GLN A 59 33.76 -13.68 20.44
CA GLN A 59 33.28 -12.78 21.49
C GLN A 59 32.03 -13.30 22.25
N ASN A 60 31.90 -14.64 22.35
CA ASN A 60 30.86 -15.34 23.10
C ASN A 60 29.41 -15.02 22.68
N THR A 61 29.19 -14.75 21.39
CA THR A 61 27.87 -14.48 20.85
C THR A 61 27.09 -15.76 20.61
N LYS A 62 26.13 -16.06 21.46
CA LYS A 62 25.25 -17.23 21.33
C LYS A 62 24.12 -16.96 20.35
N LEU A 63 24.01 -17.77 19.30
CA LEU A 63 22.97 -17.69 18.28
C LEU A 63 22.22 -19.00 18.18
N SER A 64 20.93 -18.90 17.79
CA SER A 64 20.10 -20.03 17.38
C SER A 64 19.74 -19.85 15.91
N ALA A 65 19.86 -20.88 15.10
CA ALA A 65 19.59 -20.82 13.67
C ALA A 65 19.02 -22.12 13.13
N TYR A 66 18.42 -22.05 11.94
CA TYR A 66 18.06 -23.23 11.16
C TYR A 66 19.21 -23.60 10.24
N SER A 67 19.72 -24.81 10.42
CA SER A 67 20.82 -25.36 9.61
C SER A 67 20.23 -26.04 8.38
N VAL A 68 20.57 -25.53 7.20
CA VAL A 68 20.10 -26.03 5.90
C VAL A 68 21.25 -26.58 5.06
N ASN A 69 21.00 -27.63 4.31
CA ASN A 69 22.00 -28.24 3.43
C ASN A 69 21.92 -27.65 2.01
N THR A 70 21.96 -26.32 1.94
CA THR A 70 21.99 -25.59 0.67
C THR A 70 22.98 -24.45 0.75
N GLN A 71 23.39 -23.96 -0.41
CA GLN A 71 24.24 -22.79 -0.50
C GLN A 71 23.37 -21.56 -0.25
N LEU A 72 23.70 -20.79 0.78
CA LEU A 72 23.04 -19.51 1.01
C LEU A 72 23.46 -18.54 -0.08
N CYS A 73 22.63 -17.55 -0.28
CA CYS A 73 22.70 -16.62 -1.39
C CYS A 73 24.10 -16.03 -1.64
N PRO A 74 24.59 -16.01 -2.88
CA PRO A 74 25.86 -15.37 -3.24
C PRO A 74 25.73 -13.84 -3.15
N ILE A 75 26.77 -13.21 -2.63
CA ILE A 75 26.94 -11.76 -2.68
C ILE A 75 27.97 -11.45 -3.75
N GLU A 76 27.63 -10.56 -4.64
CA GLU A 76 28.55 -9.98 -5.61
C GLU A 76 28.71 -8.50 -5.27
N MET A 77 29.92 -8.10 -4.92
CA MET A 77 30.23 -6.70 -4.58
C MET A 77 31.51 -6.26 -5.28
N ASP A 78 31.38 -5.17 -6.01
CA ASP A 78 32.55 -4.51 -6.58
C ASP A 78 33.19 -3.59 -5.53
N GLN A 79 34.29 -4.03 -4.96
CA GLN A 79 35.05 -3.27 -3.95
C GLN A 79 35.56 -1.92 -4.48
N THR A 80 35.67 -1.75 -5.79
CA THR A 80 36.12 -0.46 -6.38
C THR A 80 35.05 0.63 -6.22
N LEU A 81 33.78 0.24 -6.13
CA LEU A 81 32.67 1.16 -5.90
C LEU A 81 32.75 1.82 -4.53
N ILE A 82 33.23 1.14 -3.50
CA ILE A 82 33.34 1.70 -2.14
C ILE A 82 34.26 2.93 -2.15
N ASN A 83 35.42 2.83 -2.79
CA ASN A 83 36.36 3.95 -2.90
C ASN A 83 35.81 5.09 -3.78
N LYS A 84 35.03 4.74 -4.81
CA LYS A 84 34.40 5.72 -5.70
C LYS A 84 33.32 6.54 -4.98
N PHE A 85 32.48 5.86 -4.20
CA PHE A 85 31.36 6.52 -3.53
C PHE A 85 31.74 7.20 -2.22
N TRP A 86 32.83 6.73 -1.55
CA TRP A 86 33.23 7.28 -0.25
C TRP A 86 34.73 7.64 -0.18
N PRO A 87 35.18 8.57 -1.02
CA PRO A 87 36.61 8.94 -1.07
C PRO A 87 37.13 9.56 0.23
N ASN A 88 36.26 10.07 1.09
CA ASN A 88 36.60 10.77 2.33
C ASN A 88 36.20 10.01 3.60
N LEU A 89 35.91 8.71 3.51
CA LEU A 89 35.63 7.91 4.70
C LEU A 89 36.88 7.79 5.55
N GLU A 90 36.75 7.86 6.87
CA GLU A 90 37.89 7.70 7.78
C GLU A 90 38.66 6.39 7.49
N GLU A 91 39.98 6.47 7.46
CA GLU A 91 40.85 5.37 7.00
C GLU A 91 40.63 4.08 7.81
N ASN A 92 40.45 4.18 9.13
CA ASN A 92 40.14 3.06 10.02
C ASN A 92 38.80 2.40 9.70
N ILE A 93 37.77 3.20 9.36
CA ILE A 93 36.45 2.69 8.97
C ILE A 93 36.54 2.03 7.60
N MET A 94 37.21 2.68 6.65
CA MET A 94 37.42 2.14 5.32
C MET A 94 38.14 0.79 5.37
N HIS A 95 39.21 0.69 6.16
CA HIS A 95 39.97 -0.56 6.35
C HIS A 95 39.06 -1.69 6.88
N ASP A 96 38.24 -1.42 7.90
CA ASP A 96 37.32 -2.39 8.48
C ASP A 96 36.27 -2.82 7.45
N VAL A 97 35.67 -1.87 6.73
CA VAL A 97 34.66 -2.13 5.70
C VAL A 97 35.24 -3.01 4.60
N MET A 98 36.42 -2.68 4.08
CA MET A 98 37.10 -3.48 3.03
C MET A 98 37.42 -4.89 3.51
N LYS A 99 37.83 -5.04 4.76
CA LYS A 99 38.13 -6.34 5.38
C LYS A 99 36.88 -7.19 5.57
N ASN A 100 35.74 -6.56 5.92
CA ASN A 100 34.48 -7.23 6.21
C ASN A 100 33.58 -7.40 4.97
N THR A 101 34.01 -6.88 3.81
CA THR A 101 33.33 -7.07 2.53
C THR A 101 33.84 -8.35 1.86
N PHE A 102 32.94 -9.13 1.27
CA PHE A 102 33.29 -10.37 0.58
C PHE A 102 32.43 -10.61 -0.67
N ASN A 103 32.99 -11.43 -1.56
CA ASN A 103 32.27 -11.97 -2.70
C ASN A 103 32.03 -13.47 -2.53
N GLY A 104 30.91 -13.97 -2.98
CA GLY A 104 30.52 -15.38 -2.95
C GLY A 104 29.40 -15.70 -1.98
N PRO A 105 29.11 -16.98 -1.75
CA PRO A 105 27.98 -17.40 -0.93
C PRO A 105 28.18 -17.02 0.54
N ALA A 106 27.07 -16.62 1.19
CA ALA A 106 27.03 -16.44 2.63
C ALA A 106 27.17 -17.79 3.35
N ASP A 107 27.79 -17.78 4.51
CA ASP A 107 27.87 -18.94 5.42
C ASP A 107 26.73 -18.89 6.46
N ILE A 108 26.36 -17.68 6.90
CA ILE A 108 25.28 -17.42 7.87
C ILE A 108 24.49 -16.20 7.40
N LEU A 109 23.17 -16.32 7.42
CA LEU A 109 22.23 -15.23 7.22
C LEU A 109 21.55 -14.95 8.55
N ILE A 110 21.81 -13.79 9.15
CA ILE A 110 21.28 -13.43 10.48
C ILE A 110 19.98 -12.68 10.31
N GLY A 111 18.89 -13.30 10.73
CA GLY A 111 17.55 -12.72 10.78
C GLY A 111 17.31 -11.88 12.03
N VAL A 112 16.11 -11.29 12.10
CA VAL A 112 15.71 -10.39 13.21
C VAL A 112 15.72 -11.07 14.58
N ASP A 113 15.59 -12.40 14.64
CA ASP A 113 15.66 -13.20 15.85
C ASP A 113 17.00 -13.10 16.59
N ASN A 114 18.10 -12.85 15.86
CA ASN A 114 19.44 -12.71 16.42
C ASN A 114 20.14 -11.38 16.07
N TYR A 115 19.49 -10.52 15.30
CA TYR A 115 20.07 -9.28 14.77
C TYR A 115 20.67 -8.40 15.88
N TRP A 116 19.96 -8.24 16.98
CA TRP A 116 20.37 -7.38 18.10
C TRP A 116 21.54 -7.91 18.92
N LYS A 117 21.84 -9.21 18.81
CA LYS A 117 22.99 -9.83 19.49
C LYS A 117 24.33 -9.41 18.91
N LEU A 118 24.32 -8.71 17.76
CA LEU A 118 25.52 -8.19 17.12
C LEU A 118 25.92 -6.79 17.60
N GLU A 119 25.19 -6.23 18.57
CA GLU A 119 25.48 -4.93 19.19
C GLU A 119 25.68 -3.84 18.15
N LEU A 120 24.65 -3.65 17.31
CA LEU A 120 24.66 -2.67 16.25
C LEU A 120 24.70 -1.25 16.84
N THR A 121 25.75 -0.52 16.52
CA THR A 121 25.96 0.87 16.97
C THR A 121 26.39 1.71 15.79
N ASN A 122 26.35 3.02 15.90
CA ASN A 122 26.85 4.00 14.94
C ASN A 122 26.62 3.63 13.48
N ILE A 123 25.74 4.40 12.83
CA ILE A 123 25.47 4.29 11.41
C ILE A 123 25.89 5.60 10.76
N LEU A 124 26.73 5.51 9.74
CA LEU A 124 27.12 6.64 8.91
C LEU A 124 26.44 6.46 7.54
N PRO A 125 25.35 7.19 7.27
CA PRO A 125 24.70 7.12 5.97
C PRO A 125 25.55 7.86 4.92
N HIS A 126 25.55 7.35 3.69
CA HIS A 126 26.08 8.08 2.54
C HIS A 126 25.10 9.21 2.15
N ASN A 127 25.59 10.28 1.53
CA ASN A 127 24.79 11.43 1.09
C ASN A 127 23.62 11.04 0.16
N SER A 128 23.75 9.95 -0.60
CA SER A 128 22.66 9.43 -1.43
C SER A 128 21.53 8.76 -0.64
N HIS A 129 21.71 8.51 0.65
CA HIS A 129 20.81 7.75 1.53
C HIS A 129 20.44 6.32 1.03
N ARG A 130 21.10 5.82 -0.01
CA ARG A 130 20.89 4.47 -0.55
C ARG A 130 21.70 3.41 0.17
N PHE A 131 22.84 3.80 0.76
CA PHE A 131 23.73 2.92 1.49
C PHE A 131 24.45 3.68 2.61
N GLY A 132 25.11 2.94 3.46
CA GLY A 132 25.86 3.48 4.59
C GLY A 132 26.84 2.45 5.16
N VAL A 133 27.61 2.84 6.15
CA VAL A 133 28.40 1.90 6.96
C VAL A 133 27.84 1.82 8.36
N MET A 134 27.87 0.63 8.91
CA MET A 134 27.30 0.30 10.19
C MET A 134 28.33 -0.41 11.06
N LYS A 135 28.44 -0.01 12.32
CA LYS A 135 29.35 -0.63 13.28
C LYS A 135 28.63 -1.76 14.00
N THR A 136 29.22 -2.95 13.91
CA THR A 136 28.87 -4.12 14.71
C THR A 136 29.97 -4.39 15.72
N LYS A 137 29.76 -5.31 16.64
CA LYS A 137 30.83 -5.74 17.54
C LYS A 137 32.00 -6.43 16.82
N TYR A 138 31.83 -6.80 15.55
CA TYR A 138 32.90 -7.40 14.71
C TYR A 138 33.59 -6.38 13.81
N GLY A 139 33.32 -5.09 13.97
CA GLY A 139 33.83 -4.00 13.14
C GLY A 139 32.81 -3.36 12.23
N TRP A 140 33.26 -2.48 11.38
CA TRP A 140 32.38 -1.77 10.42
C TRP A 140 32.05 -2.65 9.22
N THR A 141 30.82 -2.56 8.75
CA THR A 141 30.32 -3.27 7.57
C THR A 141 29.44 -2.35 6.73
N LEU A 142 29.28 -2.71 5.45
CA LEU A 142 28.37 -2.03 4.55
C LEU A 142 26.92 -2.41 4.81
N ALA A 143 26.02 -1.45 4.57
CA ALA A 143 24.58 -1.62 4.61
C ALA A 143 23.94 -0.80 3.47
N GLY A 144 23.02 -1.39 2.71
CA GLY A 144 22.32 -0.72 1.61
C GLY A 144 22.71 -1.18 0.21
N ASN A 145 22.29 -0.44 -0.81
CA ASN A 145 22.50 -0.77 -2.22
C ASN A 145 23.55 0.14 -2.86
N LEU A 146 24.60 -0.46 -3.43
CA LEU A 146 25.73 0.22 -4.09
C LEU A 146 25.59 0.30 -5.61
N SER A 147 24.53 -0.21 -6.25
CA SER A 147 24.41 -0.18 -7.71
C SER A 147 24.06 1.21 -8.24
N ASP A 148 24.84 1.71 -9.19
CA ASP A 148 24.61 3.00 -9.89
C ASP A 148 23.52 2.91 -10.98
N ASP A 149 23.14 1.70 -11.40
CA ASP A 149 22.24 1.47 -12.53
C ASP A 149 20.95 0.77 -12.15
N ASP A 150 19.83 1.46 -12.31
CA ASP A 150 18.49 0.85 -12.34
C ASP A 150 18.31 -0.15 -13.51
N LYS A 151 19.31 -0.29 -14.40
CA LYS A 151 19.32 -1.21 -15.55
C LYS A 151 19.71 -2.65 -15.20
N PHE A 152 20.25 -2.91 -14.03
CA PHE A 152 20.61 -4.28 -13.59
C PHE A 152 19.44 -5.09 -13.01
N MET A 153 18.21 -4.62 -13.13
CA MET A 153 17.00 -5.32 -12.70
C MET A 153 16.68 -6.61 -13.49
N GLY A 154 17.51 -7.03 -14.42
CA GLY A 154 17.21 -8.11 -15.35
C GLY A 154 17.93 -9.44 -15.16
N GLN A 155 18.96 -9.58 -14.34
CA GLN A 155 19.71 -10.84 -14.19
C GLN A 155 20.18 -11.07 -12.76
N LYS A 156 19.48 -11.99 -12.08
CA LYS A 156 19.95 -12.79 -10.94
C LYS A 156 20.77 -12.07 -9.83
N MET A 157 20.20 -11.06 -9.21
CA MET A 157 20.62 -10.67 -7.86
C MET A 157 19.51 -11.00 -6.88
N GLY A 158 19.80 -11.84 -5.90
CA GLY A 158 18.96 -11.95 -4.72
C GLY A 158 18.97 -10.59 -4.02
N TYR A 159 17.81 -9.94 -4.01
CA TYR A 159 17.64 -8.67 -3.32
C TYR A 159 17.81 -8.88 -1.82
N TYR A 160 18.93 -8.46 -1.27
CA TYR A 160 19.02 -8.18 0.15
C TYR A 160 18.48 -6.78 0.37
N ARG A 161 17.19 -6.70 0.63
CA ARG A 161 16.60 -5.52 1.22
C ARG A 161 17.04 -5.50 2.68
N ILE A 162 18.18 -4.91 2.97
CA ILE A 162 18.54 -4.54 4.34
C ILE A 162 17.63 -3.34 4.68
N SER A 163 16.40 -3.61 5.09
CA SER A 163 15.58 -2.61 5.76
C SER A 163 16.12 -2.52 7.18
N ILE A 164 16.92 -1.51 7.43
CA ILE A 164 17.44 -1.21 8.76
C ILE A 164 16.25 -0.69 9.58
N ASN A 165 15.62 -1.56 10.37
CA ASN A 165 14.76 -1.13 11.45
C ASN A 165 15.66 -0.61 12.58
N LEU A 166 16.01 0.67 12.48
CA LEU A 166 16.78 1.35 13.50
C LEU A 166 15.99 1.42 14.81
N SER A 167 16.65 1.10 15.91
CA SER A 167 16.10 1.20 17.26
C SER A 167 15.53 2.60 17.52
N LYS A 168 14.32 2.62 17.98
CA LYS A 168 13.30 3.67 17.87
C LYS A 168 13.53 5.01 18.57
N ILE A 169 14.63 5.31 19.27
CA ILE A 169 14.71 6.56 20.04
C ILE A 169 15.54 7.65 19.38
N GLY A 170 16.76 7.39 18.93
CA GLY A 170 17.60 8.43 18.32
C GLY A 170 17.24 8.76 16.87
N VAL A 171 16.67 7.78 16.14
CA VAL A 171 16.23 7.97 14.76
C VAL A 171 14.84 8.59 14.68
N LEU A 172 13.98 8.28 15.65
CA LEU A 172 12.67 8.95 15.77
C LEU A 172 12.86 10.46 15.97
N GLU A 173 13.79 10.90 16.82
CA GLU A 173 14.11 12.32 16.99
C GLU A 173 14.69 12.95 15.71
N THR A 174 15.55 12.23 14.99
CA THR A 174 16.15 12.75 13.73
C THR A 174 15.15 12.72 12.59
N GLN A 175 14.29 11.71 12.51
CA GLN A 175 13.20 11.65 11.52
C GLN A 175 12.08 12.63 11.87
N LEU A 176 11.72 12.78 13.13
CA LEU A 176 10.78 13.82 13.59
C LEU A 176 11.33 15.23 13.29
N LYS A 177 12.62 15.49 13.57
CA LYS A 177 13.24 16.78 13.18
C LYS A 177 13.25 16.99 11.67
N LYS A 178 13.50 15.96 10.86
CA LYS A 178 13.40 16.02 9.39
C LYS A 178 11.94 16.17 8.91
N LEU A 179 10.97 15.63 9.64
CA LEU A 179 9.54 15.80 9.36
C LEU A 179 9.09 17.25 9.65
N PHE A 180 9.63 17.86 10.69
CA PHE A 180 9.30 19.23 11.06
C PHE A 180 10.11 20.31 10.31
N ASN A 181 11.30 19.95 9.74
CA ASN A 181 12.16 20.88 9.00
C ASN A 181 12.07 20.71 7.48
N ARG A 182 10.96 20.21 6.96
CA ARG A 182 10.78 19.90 5.53
C ARG A 182 10.63 21.11 4.60
N ASP A 183 10.71 22.32 5.13
CA ASP A 183 10.46 23.56 4.36
C ASP A 183 11.73 24.27 3.85
N GLU A 184 12.94 23.75 4.11
CA GLU A 184 14.15 24.39 3.59
C GLU A 184 15.08 23.38 2.93
N GLU A 185 15.31 23.58 1.62
CA GLU A 185 16.36 23.03 0.77
C GLU A 185 16.23 21.57 0.28
N VAL A 186 15.54 21.36 -0.84
CA VAL A 186 16.10 20.62 -1.99
C VAL A 186 15.51 21.20 -3.29
N GLU A 187 16.11 22.23 -3.83
CA GLU A 187 16.04 22.50 -5.25
C GLU A 187 16.94 21.49 -5.99
N ASN A 188 16.36 20.86 -7.04
CA ASN A 188 17.05 20.22 -8.16
C ASN A 188 17.67 18.82 -8.01
N GLU A 189 16.89 17.81 -7.58
CA GLU A 189 17.00 16.49 -8.22
C GLU A 189 15.59 15.90 -8.29
N SER A 190 15.15 15.50 -9.49
CA SER A 190 13.80 14.98 -9.68
C SER A 190 13.59 13.72 -8.83
N ARG A 191 12.61 13.81 -7.97
CA ARG A 191 12.22 12.75 -7.00
C ARG A 191 11.63 11.53 -7.69
N TYR A 192 11.35 11.66 -8.99
CA TYR A 192 10.57 10.73 -9.79
C TYR A 192 11.40 10.19 -10.95
N SER A 193 11.17 8.95 -11.33
CA SER A 193 11.65 8.41 -12.60
C SER A 193 11.06 9.20 -13.79
N TYR A 194 11.64 9.05 -14.97
CA TYR A 194 11.15 9.73 -16.17
C TYR A 194 9.67 9.40 -16.48
N GLU A 195 9.25 8.15 -16.29
CA GLU A 195 7.84 7.74 -16.47
C GLU A 195 6.92 8.39 -15.42
N GLU A 196 7.37 8.47 -14.18
CA GLU A 196 6.61 9.10 -13.10
C GLU A 196 6.49 10.61 -13.30
N GLU A 197 7.57 11.30 -13.70
CA GLU A 197 7.52 12.72 -14.07
C GLU A 197 6.56 12.96 -15.24
N TYR A 198 6.62 12.10 -16.24
CA TYR A 198 5.72 12.18 -17.38
C TYR A 198 4.27 12.00 -16.94
N ALA A 199 3.98 11.05 -16.04
CA ALA A 199 2.66 10.86 -15.46
C ALA A 199 2.15 12.08 -14.69
N VAL A 200 3.00 12.69 -13.84
CA VAL A 200 2.69 13.92 -13.10
C VAL A 200 2.41 15.07 -14.07
N ASN A 201 3.21 15.22 -15.11
CA ASN A 201 3.03 16.27 -16.11
C ASN A 201 1.71 16.10 -16.91
N LEU A 202 1.35 14.84 -17.26
CA LEU A 202 0.05 14.55 -17.91
C LEU A 202 -1.12 14.90 -16.98
N PHE A 203 -1.04 14.51 -15.71
CA PHE A 203 -2.05 14.84 -14.72
C PHE A 203 -2.20 16.36 -14.58
N ASN A 204 -1.13 17.10 -14.32
CA ASN A 204 -1.17 18.54 -14.12
C ASN A 204 -1.72 19.31 -15.32
N LYS A 205 -1.51 18.81 -16.55
CA LYS A 205 -2.06 19.40 -17.78
C LYS A 205 -3.55 19.10 -17.98
N SER A 206 -4.04 18.00 -17.44
CA SER A 206 -5.39 17.50 -17.70
C SER A 206 -6.39 17.76 -16.57
N VAL A 207 -5.92 17.87 -15.32
CA VAL A 207 -6.79 18.04 -14.16
C VAL A 207 -7.55 19.37 -14.24
N LYS A 208 -8.89 19.28 -14.10
CA LYS A 208 -9.78 20.44 -14.14
C LYS A 208 -10.82 20.30 -13.04
N GLN A 209 -11.18 21.40 -12.39
CA GLN A 209 -12.32 21.47 -11.48
C GLN A 209 -13.50 22.12 -12.20
N LEU A 210 -14.64 21.47 -12.16
CA LEU A 210 -15.90 21.98 -12.71
C LEU A 210 -16.52 23.02 -11.78
N SER A 211 -17.49 23.78 -12.29
CA SER A 211 -18.19 24.82 -11.53
C SER A 211 -18.96 24.31 -10.31
N ASP A 212 -19.33 23.03 -10.30
CA ASP A 212 -19.99 22.37 -9.17
C ASP A 212 -19.01 21.83 -8.11
N GLY A 213 -17.69 21.93 -8.36
CA GLY A 213 -16.61 21.50 -7.49
C GLY A 213 -16.02 20.13 -7.85
N GLN A 214 -16.68 19.34 -8.72
CA GLN A 214 -16.18 18.02 -9.11
C GLN A 214 -14.92 18.12 -9.98
N TYR A 215 -14.01 17.16 -9.86
CA TYR A 215 -12.80 17.10 -10.67
C TYR A 215 -12.95 16.18 -11.87
N VAL A 216 -12.31 16.57 -12.99
CA VAL A 216 -12.16 15.77 -14.22
C VAL A 216 -10.68 15.53 -14.46
N VAL A 217 -10.32 14.29 -14.80
CA VAL A 217 -8.94 13.87 -15.10
C VAL A 217 -8.90 13.01 -16.35
N ASN A 218 -7.72 12.97 -17.01
CA ASN A 218 -7.47 12.05 -18.10
C ASN A 218 -6.77 10.78 -17.57
N PRO A 219 -7.06 9.60 -18.12
CA PRO A 219 -6.23 8.42 -17.93
C PRO A 219 -4.80 8.68 -18.43
N LEU A 220 -3.82 8.14 -17.73
CA LEU A 220 -2.40 8.42 -18.02
C LEU A 220 -1.86 7.42 -19.04
N PHE A 221 -2.07 7.67 -20.30
CA PHE A 221 -1.52 6.82 -21.36
C PHE A 221 -0.01 6.98 -21.49
N LYS A 222 0.70 5.86 -21.71
CA LYS A 222 2.12 5.86 -22.04
C LYS A 222 2.37 6.60 -23.35
N LYS A 223 3.57 7.15 -23.52
CA LYS A 223 3.96 7.82 -24.78
C LYS A 223 3.95 6.87 -25.97
N GLU A 224 4.37 5.64 -25.73
CA GLU A 224 4.43 4.55 -26.72
C GLU A 224 3.16 3.66 -26.67
N ALA A 225 2.05 4.20 -26.16
CA ALA A 225 0.81 3.44 -26.08
C ALA A 225 0.38 2.96 -27.48
N VAL A 226 0.17 1.65 -27.62
CA VAL A 226 -0.31 1.08 -28.87
C VAL A 226 -1.82 1.23 -28.97
N LYS A 227 -2.30 1.36 -30.21
CA LYS A 227 -3.71 1.37 -30.52
C LYS A 227 -4.35 0.04 -30.12
N LEU A 228 -5.22 0.05 -29.10
CA LEU A 228 -5.90 -1.15 -28.66
C LEU A 228 -6.92 -1.60 -29.70
N LYS A 229 -6.82 -2.86 -30.16
CA LYS A 229 -7.87 -3.47 -30.97
C LYS A 229 -9.10 -3.78 -30.11
N ASN A 230 -10.25 -3.65 -30.74
CA ASN A 230 -11.54 -3.97 -30.15
C ASN A 230 -11.57 -5.41 -29.62
N ASN A 231 -11.93 -5.55 -28.36
CA ASN A 231 -12.04 -6.83 -27.66
C ASN A 231 -13.50 -7.23 -27.34
N TYR A 232 -14.48 -6.70 -28.08
CA TYR A 232 -15.92 -6.93 -27.86
C TYR A 232 -16.25 -8.42 -27.74
N TYR A 233 -15.78 -9.26 -28.63
CA TYR A 233 -16.08 -10.71 -28.60
C TYR A 233 -15.57 -11.39 -27.34
N LEU A 234 -14.39 -11.02 -26.86
CA LEU A 234 -13.88 -11.51 -25.59
C LEU A 234 -14.77 -11.08 -24.42
N ALA A 235 -15.15 -9.81 -24.39
CA ALA A 235 -16.05 -9.27 -23.37
C ALA A 235 -17.43 -9.95 -23.43
N LEU A 236 -17.95 -10.26 -24.62
CA LEU A 236 -19.21 -10.97 -24.82
C LEU A 236 -19.15 -12.42 -24.28
N ILE A 237 -18.08 -13.14 -24.54
CA ILE A 237 -17.88 -14.49 -23.99
C ILE A 237 -17.88 -14.45 -22.45
N ARG A 238 -17.14 -13.50 -21.86
CA ARG A 238 -17.09 -13.30 -20.41
C ARG A 238 -18.43 -12.89 -19.83
N PHE A 239 -19.16 -11.98 -20.49
CA PHE A 239 -20.52 -11.57 -20.12
C PHE A 239 -21.47 -12.77 -20.08
N ASN A 240 -21.50 -13.59 -21.14
CA ASN A 240 -22.37 -14.76 -21.22
C ASN A 240 -22.04 -15.78 -20.10
N SER A 241 -20.76 -16.01 -19.85
CA SER A 241 -20.31 -16.88 -18.76
C SER A 241 -20.76 -16.38 -17.38
N LEU A 242 -20.55 -15.08 -17.12
CA LEU A 242 -20.98 -14.43 -15.87
C LEU A 242 -22.50 -14.53 -15.68
N ARG A 243 -23.28 -14.17 -16.70
CA ARG A 243 -24.75 -14.27 -16.63
C ARG A 243 -25.23 -15.70 -16.37
N LYS A 244 -24.68 -16.66 -17.08
CA LYS A 244 -24.98 -18.08 -16.84
C LYS A 244 -24.68 -18.51 -15.41
N SER A 245 -23.58 -18.05 -14.84
CA SER A 245 -23.23 -18.31 -13.44
C SER A 245 -24.20 -17.64 -12.47
N LEU A 246 -24.52 -16.37 -12.68
CA LEU A 246 -25.42 -15.62 -11.80
C LEU A 246 -26.87 -16.12 -11.89
N LYS A 247 -27.38 -16.50 -13.07
CA LYS A 247 -28.75 -17.07 -13.24
C LYS A 247 -28.98 -18.37 -12.44
N ARG A 248 -27.90 -19.12 -12.10
CA ARG A 248 -28.00 -20.29 -11.21
C ARG A 248 -28.29 -19.93 -9.75
N HIS A 249 -28.08 -18.66 -9.38
CA HIS A 249 -28.24 -18.13 -8.03
C HIS A 249 -29.01 -16.80 -8.06
N PRO A 250 -30.36 -16.82 -8.09
CA PRO A 250 -31.19 -15.62 -8.24
C PRO A 250 -30.87 -14.50 -7.26
N ASP A 251 -30.57 -14.86 -6.00
CA ASP A 251 -30.22 -13.87 -4.97
C ASP A 251 -28.93 -13.11 -5.33
N ARG A 252 -27.92 -13.83 -5.85
CA ARG A 252 -26.66 -13.25 -6.29
C ARG A 252 -26.84 -12.40 -7.54
N PHE A 253 -27.70 -12.84 -8.46
CA PHE A 253 -28.06 -12.07 -9.64
C PHE A 253 -28.71 -10.75 -9.24
N SER A 254 -29.69 -10.80 -8.33
CA SER A 254 -30.38 -9.60 -7.81
C SER A 254 -29.39 -8.62 -7.17
N LEU A 255 -28.50 -9.09 -6.27
CA LEU A 255 -27.48 -8.26 -5.64
C LEU A 255 -26.55 -7.62 -6.68
N TYR A 256 -26.10 -8.39 -7.67
CA TYR A 256 -25.22 -7.91 -8.73
C TYR A 256 -25.89 -6.84 -9.60
N ASN A 257 -27.13 -7.12 -9.99
CA ASN A 257 -27.94 -6.22 -10.80
C ASN A 257 -28.22 -4.89 -10.07
N ASN A 258 -28.52 -4.96 -8.78
CA ASN A 258 -28.72 -3.78 -7.95
C ASN A 258 -27.42 -2.98 -7.78
N ALA A 259 -26.27 -3.63 -7.58
CA ALA A 259 -24.99 -2.93 -7.49
C ALA A 259 -24.68 -2.11 -8.77
N LEU A 260 -24.97 -2.66 -9.95
CA LEU A 260 -24.81 -1.92 -11.21
C LEU A 260 -25.89 -0.85 -11.41
N LYS A 261 -27.14 -1.08 -10.95
CA LYS A 261 -28.20 -0.05 -10.95
C LYS A 261 -27.82 1.14 -10.06
N ASP A 262 -27.27 0.87 -8.88
CA ASP A 262 -26.78 1.92 -7.99
C ASP A 262 -25.69 2.76 -8.65
N MET A 263 -24.75 2.10 -9.38
CA MET A 263 -23.72 2.81 -10.14
C MET A 263 -24.32 3.67 -11.27
N LEU A 264 -25.43 3.25 -11.88
CA LEU A 264 -26.12 4.03 -12.91
C LEU A 264 -26.85 5.23 -12.29
N ILE A 265 -27.56 5.02 -11.16
CA ILE A 265 -28.25 6.08 -10.41
C ILE A 265 -27.22 7.13 -9.92
N ASP A 266 -26.10 6.71 -9.36
CA ASP A 266 -25.01 7.57 -8.89
C ASP A 266 -24.22 8.21 -10.05
N GLN A 267 -24.62 7.98 -11.30
CA GLN A 267 -23.93 8.45 -12.50
C GLN A 267 -22.43 8.05 -12.53
N THR A 268 -22.08 6.93 -11.93
CA THR A 268 -20.74 6.34 -12.03
C THR A 268 -20.52 5.73 -13.41
N ILE A 269 -21.60 5.17 -13.97
CA ILE A 269 -21.67 4.62 -15.33
C ILE A 269 -22.81 5.28 -16.11
N GLU A 270 -22.75 5.17 -17.43
CA GLU A 270 -23.80 5.63 -18.35
C GLU A 270 -24.03 4.60 -19.46
N GLU A 271 -25.26 4.50 -19.99
CA GLU A 271 -25.58 3.68 -21.15
C GLU A 271 -25.07 4.38 -22.42
N VAL A 272 -24.44 3.63 -23.32
CA VAL A 272 -23.97 4.12 -24.62
C VAL A 272 -25.05 3.82 -25.66
N ILE A 273 -25.72 4.88 -26.14
CA ILE A 273 -26.73 4.77 -27.19
C ILE A 273 -26.00 4.71 -28.54
N GLU A 274 -26.17 3.63 -29.30
CA GLU A 274 -25.44 3.36 -30.55
C GLU A 274 -25.57 4.47 -31.60
N GLU A 275 -26.68 5.19 -31.66
CA GLU A 275 -26.90 6.30 -32.62
C GLU A 275 -25.86 7.43 -32.47
N THR A 276 -25.31 7.62 -31.28
CA THR A 276 -24.26 8.63 -31.04
C THR A 276 -22.85 8.12 -31.41
N CYS A 277 -22.68 6.81 -31.55
CA CYS A 277 -21.39 6.19 -31.90
C CYS A 277 -21.11 6.11 -33.39
N VAL A 278 -22.16 5.99 -34.21
CA VAL A 278 -22.00 5.80 -35.68
C VAL A 278 -21.66 7.12 -36.40
N THR A 279 -21.99 8.26 -35.82
CA THR A 279 -21.79 9.58 -36.45
C THR A 279 -20.52 10.31 -36.08
N LYS A 280 -19.80 9.87 -35.05
CA LYS A 280 -18.52 10.47 -34.62
C LYS A 280 -17.35 9.56 -35.01
N SER A 281 -16.82 9.78 -36.21
CA SER A 281 -15.50 9.40 -36.69
C SER A 281 -15.06 7.92 -36.50
N MET A 282 -14.74 7.25 -37.60
CA MET A 282 -14.11 5.91 -37.65
C MET A 282 -12.77 5.78 -36.89
N ASP A 283 -12.31 6.85 -36.27
CA ASP A 283 -11.02 6.92 -35.54
C ASP A 283 -11.16 6.83 -34.01
N LYS A 284 -12.38 6.71 -33.47
CA LYS A 284 -12.56 6.66 -32.02
C LYS A 284 -12.33 5.25 -31.48
N TYR A 285 -11.32 5.12 -30.61
CA TYR A 285 -10.97 3.85 -29.97
C TYR A 285 -11.91 3.58 -28.80
N PHE A 286 -12.29 2.30 -28.65
CA PHE A 286 -13.06 1.83 -27.51
C PHE A 286 -12.52 0.47 -27.05
N TYR A 287 -12.64 0.20 -25.75
CA TYR A 287 -12.20 -1.03 -25.15
C TYR A 287 -13.24 -1.52 -24.15
N PHE A 288 -13.44 -2.83 -24.06
CA PHE A 288 -14.42 -3.44 -23.18
C PHE A 288 -13.74 -4.13 -22.02
N LEU A 289 -14.18 -3.81 -20.80
CA LEU A 289 -13.70 -4.38 -19.56
C LEU A 289 -14.60 -5.56 -19.17
N PRO A 290 -14.10 -6.81 -19.22
CA PRO A 290 -14.80 -7.91 -18.60
C PRO A 290 -14.95 -7.65 -17.11
N HIS A 291 -16.03 -8.15 -16.51
CA HIS A 291 -16.24 -7.95 -15.08
C HIS A 291 -16.76 -9.22 -14.41
N SER A 292 -16.62 -9.26 -13.08
CA SER A 292 -17.00 -10.40 -12.24
C SER A 292 -17.52 -9.96 -10.89
N ALA A 293 -18.10 -10.91 -10.14
CA ALA A 293 -18.60 -10.68 -8.80
C ALA A 293 -17.63 -11.18 -7.76
N VAL A 294 -17.26 -10.33 -6.79
CA VAL A 294 -16.65 -10.77 -5.52
C VAL A 294 -17.74 -10.71 -4.45
N ILE A 295 -18.08 -11.87 -3.93
CA ILE A 295 -19.18 -12.02 -2.97
C ILE A 295 -18.57 -12.32 -1.60
N LYS A 296 -18.93 -11.51 -0.59
CA LYS A 296 -18.58 -11.68 0.82
C LYS A 296 -19.86 -11.53 1.63
N MET A 297 -20.54 -12.64 1.88
CA MET A 297 -21.83 -12.66 2.58
C MET A 297 -21.73 -12.29 4.07
N ASP A 298 -20.53 -12.43 4.65
CA ASP A 298 -20.14 -12.08 6.01
C ASP A 298 -20.04 -10.55 6.26
N ARG A 299 -20.12 -9.72 5.21
CA ARG A 299 -20.04 -8.27 5.35
C ARG A 299 -21.41 -7.64 5.54
N VAL A 300 -21.51 -6.72 6.51
CA VAL A 300 -22.76 -6.00 6.82
C VAL A 300 -23.11 -4.99 5.73
N THR A 301 -22.13 -4.23 5.23
CA THR A 301 -22.37 -3.08 4.35
C THR A 301 -22.32 -3.38 2.86
N THR A 302 -21.43 -4.27 2.41
CA THR A 302 -21.27 -4.55 0.97
C THR A 302 -21.06 -6.04 0.74
N LYS A 303 -22.16 -6.76 0.51
CA LYS A 303 -22.17 -8.21 0.28
C LYS A 303 -21.63 -8.60 -1.09
N ILE A 304 -21.69 -7.70 -2.08
CA ILE A 304 -21.21 -7.95 -3.44
C ILE A 304 -20.42 -6.75 -3.95
N ARG A 305 -19.30 -7.03 -4.62
CA ARG A 305 -18.52 -6.03 -5.36
C ARG A 305 -18.41 -6.45 -6.81
N VAL A 306 -18.72 -5.54 -7.71
CA VAL A 306 -18.45 -5.70 -9.14
C VAL A 306 -17.01 -5.32 -9.38
N VAL A 307 -16.21 -6.25 -9.90
CA VAL A 307 -14.79 -6.04 -10.20
C VAL A 307 -14.61 -6.07 -11.71
N PHE A 308 -14.01 -5.01 -12.25
CA PHE A 308 -13.75 -4.83 -13.67
C PHE A 308 -12.28 -5.14 -13.97
N ASP A 309 -12.03 -5.89 -15.04
CA ASP A 309 -10.71 -6.37 -15.40
C ASP A 309 -10.12 -5.52 -16.54
N ALA A 310 -9.40 -4.46 -16.15
CA ALA A 310 -8.65 -3.62 -17.10
C ALA A 310 -7.36 -4.28 -17.60
N SER A 311 -6.97 -5.44 -17.03
CA SER A 311 -5.82 -6.24 -17.44
C SER A 311 -6.20 -7.37 -18.41
N ALA A 312 -7.50 -7.52 -18.74
CA ALA A 312 -7.94 -8.47 -19.76
C ALA A 312 -7.31 -8.16 -21.11
N LYS A 313 -6.58 -9.11 -21.68
CA LYS A 313 -5.85 -8.93 -22.92
C LYS A 313 -6.77 -9.15 -24.14
N ASN A 314 -6.57 -8.37 -25.19
CA ASN A 314 -7.21 -8.55 -26.49
C ASN A 314 -6.53 -9.68 -27.29
N SER A 315 -6.95 -9.88 -28.55
CA SER A 315 -6.39 -10.90 -29.45
C SER A 315 -4.91 -10.68 -29.81
N GLU A 316 -4.37 -9.49 -29.58
CA GLU A 316 -2.96 -9.13 -29.81
C GLU A 316 -2.12 -9.25 -28.55
N GLY A 317 -2.69 -9.65 -27.42
CA GLY A 317 -2.00 -9.79 -26.14
C GLY A 317 -1.86 -8.48 -25.35
N HIS A 318 -2.52 -7.39 -25.75
CA HIS A 318 -2.51 -6.10 -25.06
C HIS A 318 -3.76 -5.88 -24.23
N SER A 319 -3.60 -5.27 -23.07
CA SER A 319 -4.69 -4.83 -22.18
C SER A 319 -4.71 -3.31 -22.04
N LEU A 320 -5.80 -2.77 -21.49
CA LEU A 320 -5.85 -1.34 -21.15
C LEU A 320 -4.76 -0.96 -20.15
N ASN A 321 -4.56 -1.75 -19.09
CA ASN A 321 -3.53 -1.50 -18.08
C ASN A 321 -2.10 -1.53 -18.64
N ASP A 322 -1.83 -2.29 -19.71
CA ASP A 322 -0.52 -2.29 -20.36
C ASP A 322 -0.21 -0.93 -21.04
N GLN A 323 -1.25 -0.17 -21.41
CA GLN A 323 -1.12 1.14 -22.05
C GLN A 323 -1.07 2.31 -21.06
N LEU A 324 -1.36 2.07 -19.78
CA LEU A 324 -1.45 3.10 -18.75
C LEU A 324 -0.17 3.16 -17.91
N LEU A 325 0.21 4.38 -17.54
CA LEU A 325 1.20 4.66 -16.50
C LEU A 325 0.56 4.44 -15.13
N GLU A 326 1.37 4.02 -14.17
CA GLU A 326 0.95 3.90 -12.77
C GLU A 326 0.94 5.25 -12.06
N GLY A 327 1.92 6.09 -12.39
CA GLY A 327 2.24 7.30 -11.66
C GLY A 327 3.10 7.04 -10.42
N PRO A 328 3.66 8.07 -9.80
CA PRO A 328 4.45 7.92 -8.59
C PRO A 328 3.60 7.49 -7.40
N ARG A 329 4.23 6.79 -6.48
CA ARG A 329 3.59 6.39 -5.22
C ARG A 329 3.50 7.58 -4.28
N LEU A 330 2.29 8.10 -4.10
CA LEU A 330 2.00 9.25 -3.23
C LEU A 330 1.55 8.85 -1.81
N GLN A 331 1.32 7.56 -1.56
CA GLN A 331 0.90 7.09 -0.24
C GLN A 331 2.03 7.26 0.77
N LEU A 332 1.65 7.71 1.96
CA LEU A 332 2.54 7.77 3.11
C LEU A 332 2.93 6.37 3.59
N ASP A 333 3.99 6.28 4.36
CA ASP A 333 4.33 5.05 5.05
C ASP A 333 3.31 4.76 6.16
N ILE A 334 2.80 3.52 6.20
CA ILE A 334 1.79 3.09 7.20
C ILE A 334 2.34 3.25 8.63
N VAL A 335 3.62 2.90 8.82
CA VAL A 335 4.25 2.97 10.15
C VAL A 335 4.36 4.42 10.60
N GLU A 336 4.71 5.34 9.69
CA GLU A 336 4.78 6.78 9.97
C GLU A 336 3.40 7.32 10.39
N LEU A 337 2.33 6.97 9.67
CA LEU A 337 0.96 7.37 10.01
C LEU A 337 0.54 6.85 11.38
N LEU A 338 0.81 5.58 11.67
CA LEU A 338 0.44 4.98 12.96
C LEU A 338 1.22 5.59 14.12
N ILE A 339 2.49 5.95 13.93
CA ILE A 339 3.28 6.65 14.93
C ILE A 339 2.70 8.04 15.16
N ARG A 340 2.39 8.81 14.12
CA ARG A 340 1.77 10.14 14.24
C ARG A 340 0.45 10.08 14.99
N MET A 341 -0.40 9.10 14.67
CA MET A 341 -1.64 8.83 15.39
C MET A 341 -1.40 8.62 16.90
N ARG A 342 -0.36 7.86 17.26
CA ARG A 342 -0.03 7.52 18.66
C ARG A 342 0.62 8.66 19.44
N LEU A 343 1.11 9.69 18.78
CA LEU A 343 1.70 10.88 19.42
C LEU A 343 0.65 11.85 19.96
N LYS A 344 -0.62 11.66 19.61
CA LYS A 344 -1.72 12.55 20.00
C LYS A 344 -2.64 11.90 21.02
N LYS A 345 -3.24 12.72 21.91
CA LYS A 345 -4.19 12.24 22.93
C LYS A 345 -5.53 11.82 22.33
N ILE A 346 -6.02 12.62 21.38
CA ILE A 346 -7.28 12.37 20.69
C ILE A 346 -6.96 11.85 19.29
N VAL A 347 -7.43 10.65 19.00
CA VAL A 347 -7.29 10.01 17.70
C VAL A 347 -8.54 10.26 16.87
N ILE A 348 -8.36 10.52 15.58
CA ILE A 348 -9.43 10.79 14.64
C ILE A 348 -9.22 9.92 13.40
N LEU A 349 -10.16 9.02 13.15
CA LEU A 349 -10.20 8.19 11.96
C LEU A 349 -11.43 8.54 11.12
N ALA A 350 -11.29 8.48 9.80
CA ALA A 350 -12.42 8.61 8.87
C ALA A 350 -12.09 7.97 7.53
N ASP A 351 -13.08 7.81 6.67
CA ASP A 351 -12.99 7.17 5.34
C ASP A 351 -13.55 8.13 4.28
N VAL A 352 -12.82 8.35 3.19
CA VAL A 352 -13.32 9.13 2.05
C VAL A 352 -14.24 8.25 1.21
N ALA A 353 -15.54 8.44 1.39
CA ALA A 353 -16.55 7.60 0.78
C ALA A 353 -16.48 7.64 -0.75
N LYS A 354 -16.37 6.46 -1.36
CA LYS A 354 -16.37 6.32 -2.83
C LYS A 354 -15.35 7.24 -3.54
N MET A 355 -14.16 7.47 -2.95
CA MET A 355 -13.14 8.41 -3.42
C MET A 355 -12.92 8.36 -4.94
N PHE A 356 -12.71 7.15 -5.51
CA PHE A 356 -12.52 6.95 -6.94
C PHE A 356 -13.75 7.39 -7.75
N TYR A 357 -14.95 7.05 -7.27
CA TYR A 357 -16.21 7.40 -7.93
C TYR A 357 -16.65 8.86 -7.72
N SER A 358 -15.82 9.68 -7.08
CA SER A 358 -16.04 11.12 -6.95
C SER A 358 -15.34 11.93 -8.04
N ILE A 359 -14.43 11.31 -8.79
CA ILE A 359 -13.62 11.97 -9.82
C ILE A 359 -14.08 11.49 -11.21
N LEU A 360 -14.35 12.43 -12.10
CA LEU A 360 -14.78 12.16 -13.47
C LEU A 360 -13.61 11.83 -14.38
N ILE A 361 -13.83 10.91 -15.31
CA ILE A 361 -12.99 10.72 -16.49
C ILE A 361 -13.46 11.69 -17.57
N ASP A 362 -12.52 12.38 -18.22
CA ASP A 362 -12.80 13.23 -19.36
C ASP A 362 -13.54 12.45 -20.45
N GLU A 363 -14.55 13.08 -21.05
CA GLU A 363 -15.50 12.42 -21.95
C GLU A 363 -14.81 11.74 -23.14
N ASP A 364 -13.71 12.32 -23.64
CA ASP A 364 -12.97 11.78 -24.77
C ASP A 364 -12.32 10.41 -24.49
N TYR A 365 -12.13 10.09 -23.20
CA TYR A 365 -11.47 8.84 -22.78
C TYR A 365 -12.44 7.78 -22.22
N ARG A 366 -13.72 8.11 -21.98
CA ARG A 366 -14.68 7.16 -21.38
C ARG A 366 -14.87 5.90 -22.18
N ASP A 367 -14.70 5.96 -23.50
CA ASP A 367 -14.87 4.82 -24.40
C ASP A 367 -13.81 3.71 -24.21
N TYR A 368 -12.70 3.99 -23.54
CA TYR A 368 -11.74 2.96 -23.11
C TYR A 368 -12.22 2.14 -21.91
N PHE A 369 -13.31 2.54 -21.27
CA PHE A 369 -13.86 1.92 -20.06
C PHE A 369 -15.29 1.41 -20.30
N ARG A 370 -15.55 0.83 -21.47
CA ARG A 370 -16.85 0.21 -21.80
C ARG A 370 -16.96 -1.16 -21.16
N PHE A 371 -18.19 -1.62 -20.92
CA PHE A 371 -18.51 -2.98 -20.51
C PHE A 371 -19.89 -3.38 -20.98
N LEU A 372 -20.20 -4.68 -20.89
CA LEU A 372 -21.47 -5.25 -21.36
C LEU A 372 -22.33 -5.65 -20.17
N TRP A 373 -23.57 -5.18 -20.14
CA TRP A 373 -24.58 -5.63 -19.17
C TRP A 373 -25.98 -5.53 -19.76
N ASN A 374 -26.94 -6.24 -19.15
CA ASN A 374 -28.37 -6.03 -19.37
C ASN A 374 -29.10 -6.16 -18.03
N PHE A 375 -29.87 -5.14 -17.67
CA PHE A 375 -30.66 -5.10 -16.44
C PHE A 375 -31.93 -5.93 -16.51
N SER A 376 -32.37 -6.30 -17.72
CA SER A 376 -33.52 -7.20 -17.94
C SER A 376 -33.04 -8.68 -17.92
N GLU A 377 -34.03 -9.59 -17.98
CA GLU A 377 -33.72 -11.03 -18.11
C GLU A 377 -33.28 -11.44 -19.50
N GLU A 378 -33.39 -10.55 -20.48
CA GLU A 378 -32.90 -10.79 -21.84
C GLU A 378 -31.41 -10.98 -21.90
N ASP A 379 -30.94 -11.86 -22.79
CA ASP A 379 -29.52 -12.17 -22.91
C ASP A 379 -28.77 -11.23 -23.86
N THR A 380 -29.46 -10.31 -24.53
CA THR A 380 -28.84 -9.33 -25.42
C THR A 380 -28.13 -8.24 -24.59
N PRO A 381 -26.79 -8.10 -24.67
CA PRO A 381 -26.10 -7.12 -23.89
C PRO A 381 -26.36 -5.70 -24.40
N LYS A 382 -26.45 -4.76 -23.46
CA LYS A 382 -26.32 -3.33 -23.71
C LYS A 382 -24.91 -2.89 -23.37
N ILE A 383 -24.48 -1.79 -23.97
CA ILE A 383 -23.16 -1.20 -23.75
C ILE A 383 -23.27 -0.10 -22.71
N PHE A 384 -22.43 -0.18 -21.69
CA PHE A 384 -22.25 0.86 -20.69
C PHE A 384 -20.80 1.32 -20.70
N ARG A 385 -20.53 2.52 -20.17
CA ARG A 385 -19.17 3.01 -19.95
C ARG A 385 -19.06 3.78 -18.63
N PHE A 386 -17.86 3.80 -18.08
CA PHE A 386 -17.58 4.58 -16.90
C PHE A 386 -17.50 6.07 -17.20
N ARG A 387 -18.10 6.87 -16.33
CA ARG A 387 -17.93 8.32 -16.27
C ARG A 387 -16.90 8.74 -15.25
N LYS A 388 -16.65 7.91 -14.23
CA LYS A 388 -15.83 8.17 -13.06
C LYS A 388 -14.66 7.20 -13.00
N LEU A 389 -13.62 7.54 -12.22
CA LEU A 389 -12.45 6.68 -12.05
C LEU A 389 -12.86 5.28 -11.59
N LEU A 390 -12.22 4.28 -12.17
CA LEU A 390 -12.49 2.87 -11.93
C LEU A 390 -11.43 2.25 -11.04
N MET A 391 -11.84 1.53 -10.00
CA MET A 391 -10.96 0.60 -9.29
C MET A 391 -10.54 -0.54 -10.22
N GLY A 392 -9.22 -0.80 -10.34
CA GLY A 392 -8.67 -1.81 -11.25
C GLY A 392 -7.99 -1.23 -12.50
N SER A 393 -8.16 0.06 -12.80
CA SER A 393 -7.31 0.78 -13.75
C SER A 393 -5.99 1.16 -13.10
N LYS A 394 -4.88 0.93 -13.80
CA LYS A 394 -3.51 1.09 -13.28
C LYS A 394 -3.21 2.50 -12.79
N SER A 395 -3.72 3.53 -13.47
CA SER A 395 -3.52 4.94 -13.12
C SER A 395 -4.46 5.47 -12.03
N SER A 396 -5.57 4.76 -11.74
CA SER A 396 -6.60 5.28 -10.84
C SER A 396 -6.12 5.59 -9.41
N PRO A 397 -5.27 4.77 -8.76
CA PRO A 397 -4.79 5.08 -7.41
C PRO A 397 -4.01 6.39 -7.35
N PHE A 398 -3.08 6.59 -8.28
CA PHE A 398 -2.34 7.85 -8.37
C PHE A 398 -3.26 9.03 -8.67
N LEU A 399 -4.15 8.90 -9.68
CA LEU A 399 -5.07 9.98 -10.07
C LEU A 399 -5.97 10.42 -8.91
N ALA A 400 -6.46 9.47 -8.11
CA ALA A 400 -7.31 9.78 -6.97
C ALA A 400 -6.57 10.61 -5.90
N ILE A 401 -5.38 10.15 -5.48
CA ILE A 401 -4.59 10.84 -4.46
C ILE A 401 -4.04 12.17 -4.99
N ALA A 402 -3.55 12.20 -6.24
CA ALA A 402 -3.04 13.41 -6.88
C ALA A 402 -4.12 14.50 -6.99
N THR A 403 -5.38 14.12 -7.25
CA THR A 403 -6.51 15.05 -7.29
C THR A 403 -6.74 15.72 -5.92
N VAL A 404 -6.70 14.94 -4.83
CA VAL A 404 -6.81 15.48 -3.47
C VAL A 404 -5.64 16.41 -3.18
N HIS A 405 -4.41 15.99 -3.47
CA HIS A 405 -3.21 16.82 -3.27
C HIS A 405 -3.24 18.11 -4.09
N PHE A 406 -3.75 18.06 -5.32
CA PHE A 406 -3.93 19.22 -6.17
C PHE A 406 -4.92 20.21 -5.55
N HIS A 407 -6.07 19.72 -5.08
CA HIS A 407 -7.08 20.55 -4.40
C HIS A 407 -6.52 21.21 -3.14
N LEU A 408 -5.88 20.46 -2.28
CA LEU A 408 -5.24 20.96 -1.06
C LEU A 408 -4.17 22.02 -1.37
N SER A 409 -3.36 21.81 -2.43
CA SER A 409 -2.36 22.79 -2.87
C SER A 409 -2.99 24.07 -3.42
N LYS A 410 -4.13 23.94 -4.12
CA LYS A 410 -4.92 25.06 -4.61
C LYS A 410 -5.45 25.90 -3.44
N ILE A 411 -6.10 25.27 -2.46
CA ILE A 411 -6.60 25.97 -1.25
C ILE A 411 -5.47 26.65 -0.49
N ALA A 412 -4.36 25.95 -0.24
CA ALA A 412 -3.21 26.50 0.48
C ALA A 412 -2.58 27.74 -0.22
N LYS A 413 -2.73 27.83 -1.55
CA LYS A 413 -2.28 28.98 -2.35
C LYS A 413 -3.28 30.12 -2.33
N GLU A 414 -4.58 29.81 -2.46
CA GLU A 414 -5.67 30.81 -2.53
C GLU A 414 -6.06 31.33 -1.14
N GLN A 415 -5.88 30.55 -0.08
CA GLN A 415 -6.22 30.84 1.31
C GLN A 415 -5.03 30.49 2.22
N PRO A 416 -4.04 31.41 2.35
CA PRO A 416 -2.81 31.16 3.11
C PRO A 416 -3.04 30.75 4.57
N GLU A 417 -4.12 31.20 5.18
CA GLU A 417 -4.54 30.82 6.54
C GLU A 417 -4.91 29.34 6.69
N LYS A 418 -5.24 28.67 5.57
CA LYS A 418 -5.54 27.23 5.55
C LYS A 418 -4.33 26.37 5.18
N ARG A 419 -3.14 26.94 5.00
CA ARG A 419 -1.95 26.20 4.56
C ARG A 419 -1.60 25.06 5.52
N GLU A 420 -1.58 25.32 6.81
CA GLU A 420 -1.23 24.34 7.83
C GLU A 420 -2.22 23.17 7.85
N ILE A 421 -3.53 23.46 7.79
CA ILE A 421 -4.56 22.42 7.75
C ILE A 421 -4.48 21.59 6.46
N CYS A 422 -4.20 22.20 5.32
CA CYS A 422 -4.03 21.50 4.05
C CYS A 422 -2.81 20.57 4.10
N GLN A 423 -1.71 21.00 4.71
CA GLN A 423 -0.52 20.17 4.89
C GLN A 423 -0.82 19.02 5.86
N MET A 424 -1.47 19.30 6.97
CA MET A 424 -1.86 18.26 7.94
C MET A 424 -2.75 17.20 7.28
N ILE A 425 -3.72 17.61 6.45
CA ILE A 425 -4.58 16.65 5.72
C ILE A 425 -3.73 15.77 4.79
N LYS A 426 -2.79 16.36 4.02
CA LYS A 426 -1.88 15.57 3.17
C LYS A 426 -1.09 14.54 3.95
N ASP A 427 -0.61 14.93 5.13
CA ASP A 427 0.21 14.10 6.02
C ASP A 427 -0.61 13.08 6.84
N SER A 428 -1.94 13.07 6.67
CA SER A 428 -2.88 12.22 7.41
C SER A 428 -3.70 11.29 6.51
N LEU A 429 -3.46 11.29 5.19
CA LEU A 429 -4.20 10.48 4.24
C LEU A 429 -3.41 9.25 3.80
N TYR A 430 -4.03 8.07 3.91
CA TYR A 430 -3.58 6.84 3.28
C TYR A 430 -4.64 6.35 2.31
N VAL A 431 -4.49 6.72 1.05
CA VAL A 431 -5.50 6.50 -0.01
C VAL A 431 -6.82 7.15 0.36
N ASP A 432 -7.78 6.38 0.83
CA ASP A 432 -9.12 6.79 1.27
C ASP A 432 -9.29 6.85 2.79
N ASP A 433 -8.32 6.36 3.56
CA ASP A 433 -8.33 6.43 5.03
C ASP A 433 -7.69 7.76 5.51
N PHE A 434 -8.42 8.52 6.31
CA PHE A 434 -7.93 9.71 7.01
C PHE A 434 -7.59 9.34 8.46
N ILE A 435 -6.34 9.58 8.86
CA ILE A 435 -5.80 9.21 10.16
C ILE A 435 -5.07 10.40 10.76
N ALA A 436 -5.67 11.03 11.73
CA ALA A 436 -5.13 12.23 12.36
C ALA A 436 -5.29 12.17 13.89
N GLY A 437 -4.85 13.21 14.55
CA GLY A 437 -5.08 13.39 15.98
C GLY A 437 -4.88 14.84 16.42
N ALA A 438 -5.32 15.13 17.65
CA ALA A 438 -5.19 16.42 18.31
C ALA A 438 -4.86 16.20 19.79
N ASP A 439 -4.35 17.23 20.45
CA ASP A 439 -4.07 17.17 21.88
C ASP A 439 -5.22 17.71 22.73
N GLU A 440 -6.07 18.59 22.13
CA GLU A 440 -7.21 19.23 22.77
C GLU A 440 -8.52 18.98 21.98
N VAL A 441 -9.66 18.93 22.68
CA VAL A 441 -10.97 18.63 22.09
C VAL A 441 -11.40 19.68 21.08
N ASP A 442 -11.20 20.95 21.38
CA ASP A 442 -11.57 22.06 20.48
C ASP A 442 -10.78 22.01 19.19
N GLU A 443 -9.48 21.68 19.25
CA GLU A 443 -8.62 21.44 18.09
C GLU A 443 -9.16 20.29 17.23
N ALA A 444 -9.53 19.18 17.86
CA ALA A 444 -10.10 18.02 17.19
C ALA A 444 -11.41 18.33 16.48
N ILE A 445 -12.31 19.09 17.11
CA ILE A 445 -13.58 19.53 16.55
C ILE A 445 -13.35 20.45 15.34
N LEU A 446 -12.41 21.41 15.48
CA LEU A 446 -12.06 22.34 14.40
C LEU A 446 -11.44 21.60 13.21
N LEU A 447 -10.51 20.67 13.49
CA LEU A 447 -9.89 19.83 12.48
C LEU A 447 -10.95 19.06 11.68
N ARG A 448 -11.84 18.34 12.36
CA ARG A 448 -12.93 17.60 11.72
C ARG A 448 -13.80 18.49 10.81
N LYS A 449 -14.19 19.67 11.30
CA LYS A 449 -15.00 20.63 10.53
C LYS A 449 -14.29 21.09 9.26
N ASN A 450 -13.00 21.47 9.38
CA ASN A 450 -12.20 21.92 8.25
C ASN A 450 -12.00 20.78 7.22
N VAL A 451 -11.66 19.58 7.67
CA VAL A 451 -11.50 18.42 6.80
C VAL A 451 -12.80 18.14 6.04
N THR A 452 -13.94 18.09 6.74
CA THR A 452 -15.25 17.87 6.11
C THR A 452 -15.53 18.93 5.06
N GLN A 453 -15.31 20.22 5.37
CA GLN A 453 -15.56 21.32 4.44
C GLN A 453 -14.67 21.23 3.19
N ILE A 454 -13.38 21.00 3.36
CA ILE A 454 -12.41 20.89 2.25
C ILE A 454 -12.77 19.75 1.30
N PHE A 455 -13.16 18.59 1.84
CA PHE A 455 -13.57 17.46 1.00
C PHE A 455 -14.92 17.69 0.29
N LEU A 456 -15.84 18.41 0.92
CA LEU A 456 -17.10 18.81 0.28
C LEU A 456 -16.90 19.76 -0.90
N GLU A 457 -15.89 20.62 -0.86
CA GLU A 457 -15.54 21.54 -1.96
C GLU A 457 -15.11 20.79 -3.24
N MET A 458 -14.67 19.52 -3.12
CA MET A 458 -14.37 18.63 -4.25
C MET A 458 -15.41 17.53 -4.46
N LYS A 459 -16.61 17.66 -3.88
CA LYS A 459 -17.70 16.68 -3.96
C LYS A 459 -17.32 15.29 -3.44
N MET A 460 -16.43 15.24 -2.47
CA MET A 460 -16.08 14.03 -1.74
C MET A 460 -16.69 14.09 -0.35
N ALA A 461 -17.38 13.03 0.05
CA ALA A 461 -17.89 12.90 1.41
C ALA A 461 -16.88 12.13 2.26
N ILE A 462 -16.55 12.66 3.43
CA ILE A 462 -15.78 11.94 4.42
C ILE A 462 -16.70 11.45 5.52
N ARG A 463 -16.64 10.16 5.83
CA ARG A 463 -17.59 9.46 6.72
C ARG A 463 -16.89 8.43 7.58
N LYS A 464 -17.69 7.65 8.33
CA LYS A 464 -17.20 6.61 9.26
C LYS A 464 -16.20 7.16 10.27
N TRP A 465 -16.51 8.33 10.80
CA TRP A 465 -15.70 8.95 11.82
C TRP A 465 -15.64 8.09 13.08
N ALA A 466 -14.43 7.85 13.57
CA ALA A 466 -14.18 7.18 14.84
C ALA A 466 -13.14 7.97 15.65
N THR A 467 -13.32 8.02 16.97
CA THR A 467 -12.46 8.76 17.88
C THR A 467 -12.52 8.15 19.29
N ASN A 468 -11.49 8.37 20.10
CA ASN A 468 -11.48 8.05 21.52
C ASN A 468 -12.00 9.21 22.41
N SER A 469 -12.44 10.35 21.83
CA SER A 469 -13.05 11.46 22.57
C SER A 469 -14.57 11.43 22.43
N HIS A 470 -15.26 11.36 23.58
CA HIS A 470 -16.74 11.39 23.62
C HIS A 470 -17.28 12.75 23.15
N GLU A 471 -16.65 13.84 23.60
CA GLU A 471 -17.07 15.19 23.24
C GLU A 471 -16.95 15.44 21.72
N LEU A 472 -15.88 14.95 21.10
CA LEU A 472 -15.73 15.01 19.64
C LEU A 472 -16.81 14.15 18.95
N LEU A 473 -17.06 12.94 19.45
CA LEU A 473 -18.04 12.01 18.89
C LEU A 473 -19.45 12.61 18.89
N GLU A 474 -19.86 13.32 19.94
CA GLU A 474 -21.16 13.98 20.02
C GLU A 474 -21.36 15.05 18.94
N THR A 475 -20.29 15.68 18.47
CA THR A 475 -20.37 16.68 17.37
C THR A 475 -20.54 16.04 15.98
N ILE A 476 -20.42 14.73 15.86
CA ILE A 476 -20.49 14.01 14.57
C ILE A 476 -21.91 13.50 14.36
N PRO A 477 -22.55 13.78 13.21
CA PRO A 477 -23.84 13.20 12.86
C PRO A 477 -23.81 11.66 12.93
N GLU A 478 -24.86 11.04 13.43
CA GLU A 478 -24.92 9.58 13.62
C GLU A 478 -24.64 8.80 12.33
N ASP A 479 -25.21 9.27 11.21
CA ASP A 479 -25.03 8.65 9.88
C ASP A 479 -23.57 8.70 9.37
N ASP A 480 -22.77 9.62 9.90
CA ASP A 480 -21.36 9.79 9.53
C ASP A 480 -20.40 9.07 10.50
N ARG A 481 -20.91 8.51 11.61
CA ARG A 481 -20.11 7.73 12.56
C ARG A 481 -19.75 6.36 11.99
N TYR A 482 -18.68 5.77 12.49
CA TYR A 482 -18.32 4.40 12.17
C TYR A 482 -19.47 3.45 12.59
N PRO A 483 -19.97 2.56 11.68
CA PRO A 483 -21.11 1.72 12.00
C PRO A 483 -20.80 0.70 13.10
N PHE A 484 -21.72 0.53 14.01
CA PHE A 484 -21.67 -0.50 15.04
C PHE A 484 -21.89 -1.89 14.43
N GLU A 485 -20.93 -2.80 14.56
CA GLU A 485 -21.12 -4.22 14.31
C GLU A 485 -21.36 -4.92 15.66
N PRO A 486 -22.56 -5.53 15.92
CA PRO A 486 -22.76 -6.37 17.11
C PRO A 486 -21.78 -7.54 17.08
N ILE A 487 -21.14 -7.82 18.21
CA ILE A 487 -20.06 -8.83 18.34
C ILE A 487 -20.56 -10.27 18.20
N ASP A 488 -21.87 -10.50 18.27
CA ASP A 488 -22.41 -11.86 18.27
C ASP A 488 -23.22 -12.17 17.00
N GLY A 489 -22.76 -13.19 16.28
CA GLY A 489 -23.54 -13.91 15.27
C GLY A 489 -24.79 -14.63 15.83
N SER A 490 -25.19 -14.39 17.05
CA SER A 490 -26.44 -14.87 17.62
C SER A 490 -27.57 -13.88 17.33
N SER A 491 -28.29 -14.14 16.26
CA SER A 491 -29.56 -13.50 15.87
C SER A 491 -30.68 -13.66 16.93
N LYS A 492 -30.39 -13.76 18.22
CA LYS A 492 -31.38 -14.06 19.27
C LYS A 492 -31.57 -12.99 20.34
N HIS A 493 -30.93 -11.83 20.29
CA HIS A 493 -31.21 -10.75 21.24
C HIS A 493 -31.62 -9.46 20.54
N SER A 494 -32.74 -9.52 19.81
CA SER A 494 -33.43 -8.34 19.25
C SER A 494 -34.23 -7.53 20.31
N ASN A 495 -34.01 -7.73 21.60
CA ASN A 495 -34.77 -7.10 22.68
C ASN A 495 -33.94 -6.27 23.66
N LEU A 496 -32.69 -5.93 23.35
CA LEU A 496 -31.98 -4.91 24.12
C LEU A 496 -32.48 -3.54 23.69
N THR A 497 -33.17 -2.86 24.59
CA THR A 497 -33.64 -1.50 24.36
C THR A 497 -32.45 -0.56 24.22
N PHE A 498 -32.60 0.48 23.39
CA PHE A 498 -31.59 1.52 23.11
C PHE A 498 -30.98 2.15 24.37
N VAL A 499 -31.64 2.05 25.53
CA VAL A 499 -31.23 2.59 26.83
C VAL A 499 -30.19 1.69 27.53
N GLU A 500 -30.21 0.37 27.31
CA GLU A 500 -29.25 -0.57 27.91
C GLU A 500 -27.90 -0.61 27.17
N GLN A 501 -27.84 -0.03 25.98
CA GLN A 501 -26.61 0.16 25.19
C GLN A 501 -25.84 1.45 25.55
N GLN A 502 -26.41 2.31 26.38
CA GLN A 502 -25.88 3.61 26.78
C GLN A 502 -24.99 3.60 28.04
N ASP A 503 -24.71 2.42 28.62
CA ASP A 503 -23.84 2.39 29.79
C ASP A 503 -22.40 2.65 29.41
N HIS A 504 -21.97 3.88 29.70
CA HIS A 504 -20.62 4.37 29.98
C HIS A 504 -19.71 4.84 28.85
N PHE A 505 -20.01 5.09 27.76
CA PHE A 505 -19.37 5.68 26.60
C PHE A 505 -20.22 5.32 25.39
N GLY A 506 -20.93 6.29 24.89
CA GLY A 506 -21.77 6.08 23.71
C GLY A 506 -21.03 5.31 22.63
N VAL A 507 -21.43 4.08 22.45
CA VAL A 507 -21.09 3.15 21.37
C VAL A 507 -19.72 3.36 20.73
N ILE A 508 -18.67 2.96 21.45
CA ILE A 508 -17.37 2.78 20.85
C ILE A 508 -17.28 1.30 20.47
N THR A 509 -17.19 1.03 19.17
CA THR A 509 -17.11 -0.33 18.66
C THR A 509 -15.80 -0.98 19.07
N LYS A 510 -15.85 -2.22 19.49
CA LYS A 510 -14.67 -2.98 19.91
C LYS A 510 -13.63 -3.20 18.80
N ASP A 511 -13.95 -2.90 17.55
CA ASP A 511 -13.11 -3.24 16.39
C ASP A 511 -13.22 -2.23 15.24
N THR A 512 -12.79 -0.99 15.48
CA THR A 512 -12.62 -0.03 14.37
C THR A 512 -11.43 -0.47 13.51
N LYS A 513 -11.64 -0.68 12.22
CA LYS A 513 -10.56 -1.05 11.30
C LYS A 513 -9.69 0.15 10.98
N CYS A 514 -8.39 0.04 11.21
CA CYS A 514 -7.39 1.04 10.89
C CYS A 514 -6.24 0.36 10.13
N LEU A 515 -6.11 0.63 8.83
CA LEU A 515 -5.02 0.14 7.98
C LEU A 515 -4.75 -1.38 8.09
N GLY A 516 -5.82 -2.19 8.16
CA GLY A 516 -5.70 -3.65 8.29
C GLY A 516 -5.54 -4.17 9.72
N MET A 517 -5.40 -3.30 10.71
CA MET A 517 -5.45 -3.61 12.13
C MET A 517 -6.83 -3.27 12.71
N SER A 518 -7.10 -3.74 13.93
CA SER A 518 -8.23 -3.31 14.73
C SER A 518 -7.77 -2.30 15.77
N TRP A 519 -8.46 -1.19 15.90
CA TRP A 519 -8.25 -0.20 16.95
C TRP A 519 -9.45 -0.19 17.91
N ASP A 520 -9.18 -0.33 19.19
CA ASP A 520 -10.17 -0.15 20.25
C ASP A 520 -10.10 1.30 20.75
N PRO A 521 -11.09 2.16 20.40
CA PRO A 521 -11.09 3.55 20.83
C PRO A 521 -11.22 3.74 22.34
N LYS A 522 -11.87 2.81 23.05
CA LYS A 522 -12.09 2.90 24.50
C LYS A 522 -10.81 2.64 25.29
N GLU A 523 -10.07 1.62 24.90
CA GLU A 523 -8.79 1.26 25.53
C GLU A 523 -7.60 1.91 24.85
N ASP A 524 -7.84 2.56 23.71
CA ASP A 524 -6.84 3.16 22.82
C ASP A 524 -5.71 2.18 22.46
N LYS A 525 -6.10 0.95 22.08
CA LYS A 525 -5.18 -0.14 21.73
C LYS A 525 -5.35 -0.57 20.30
N LEU A 526 -4.23 -0.78 19.62
CA LEU A 526 -4.18 -1.41 18.30
C LEU A 526 -4.01 -2.93 18.49
N HIS A 527 -4.87 -3.71 17.82
CA HIS A 527 -4.84 -5.16 17.84
C HIS A 527 -4.52 -5.70 16.45
N TYR A 528 -3.60 -6.65 16.38
CA TYR A 528 -3.35 -7.42 15.18
C TYR A 528 -4.24 -8.66 15.19
N ARG A 529 -5.03 -8.89 14.12
CA ARG A 529 -5.78 -10.12 13.96
C ARG A 529 -4.84 -11.19 13.42
N SER A 530 -4.44 -12.16 14.24
CA SER A 530 -3.76 -13.35 13.74
C SER A 530 -4.73 -14.22 12.93
N TYR A 531 -4.24 -14.82 11.86
CA TYR A 531 -5.01 -15.71 10.98
C TYR A 531 -5.41 -17.06 11.64
N GLU A 532 -5.19 -17.24 12.94
CA GLU A 532 -5.46 -18.49 13.64
C GLU A 532 -6.94 -18.89 13.71
N ASN A 533 -7.87 -17.98 13.38
CA ASN A 533 -9.32 -18.26 13.40
C ASN A 533 -9.92 -18.60 12.01
N LEU A 534 -9.12 -18.98 11.02
CA LEU A 534 -9.60 -19.39 9.68
C LEU A 534 -9.61 -20.90 9.46
N LYS A 535 -9.50 -21.71 10.56
CA LYS A 535 -9.72 -23.16 10.50
C LYS A 535 -10.92 -23.50 11.38
N GLU A 536 -12.12 -23.21 10.90
CA GLU A 536 -13.36 -23.92 11.18
C GLU A 536 -14.30 -23.80 9.98
#